data_74512a29a0f545b44ddef6989ff5fb6c
#
_entry.id   74512a29a0f545b44ddef6989ff5fb6c
#
_cell.length_a   1.000
_cell.length_b   1.000
_cell.length_c   1.000
_cell.angle_alpha   90.00
_cell.angle_beta   90.00
_cell.angle_gamma   90.00
#
_symmetry.space_group_name_H-M   'P 1'
#
loop_
_entity.id
_entity.type
_entity.pdbx_description
1 polymer ?
#
loop_
_entity_poly.entity_id
_entity_poly.type
_entity_poly.pdbx_seq_one_letter_code
_entity_poly.pdbx_strand_id
1 'polypeptide(L)'
;MGVVLLIGMVAAGSLGIFLVAGDAITDAEQQSEQERIEQAFVELSNSISSSAGSGDVSQSMELHAGDQGAIAHHDSATYKVWTQNYNKTNSTIVANGSIGTIEYKDDDGTKIAYEGGAVFRETGRQTRVLSSPWIDYNHETSTLSFSVFGLTEDKTINSGDITIKQTNVDREPTNYIQNDHVFVEIHSEYCRGWQQYFVEQAGDTTLQEPCYGGGNEEGTVKVRLGYNDVTNAFSSGAAVPSEDNIESGTGNGHPIDDIEEAEYTPLDETIQQMVTEYDGNASENLSTTSSNSGGEYYAEELDGSYDFDLQNENATVVVNGSVTTDGDGITVSGCGNGEYTLSIYATGDFSLHDDVKPIGDCEDAPIETIQLYGTSTSSVDFHDSSSTFRGLLYVASDKFNPDNGDYQINFKGGGGMTFEGAIIANSIYFKSNTNYVEMAGLEDSEVDVIPEGYEPAPQLTYLNLTEYEIEIKND
;
A
#
# COMPACT_ATOMS: atom_id res chain seq x y z
N MET A 1 -44.63 55.19 -28.01
CA MET A 1 -43.42 54.90 -27.21
C MET A 1 -43.36 53.47 -26.62
N GLY A 2 -44.47 52.84 -26.17
CA GLY A 2 -44.44 51.49 -25.60
C GLY A 2 -43.98 50.36 -26.51
N VAL A 3 -44.31 50.38 -27.79
CA VAL A 3 -43.94 49.32 -28.77
C VAL A 3 -42.45 49.31 -29.05
N VAL A 4 -41.78 50.46 -29.12
CA VAL A 4 -40.33 50.55 -29.34
C VAL A 4 -39.55 50.06 -28.16
N LEU A 5 -40.05 50.27 -26.94
CA LEU A 5 -39.43 49.79 -25.70
C LEU A 5 -39.56 48.26 -25.57
N LEU A 6 -40.68 47.69 -25.98
CA LEU A 6 -40.94 46.24 -26.01
C LEU A 6 -40.07 45.54 -27.02
N ILE A 7 -39.89 46.09 -28.25
CA ILE A 7 -38.97 45.55 -29.28
C ILE A 7 -37.51 45.62 -28.77
N GLY A 8 -37.13 46.71 -28.11
CA GLY A 8 -35.79 46.85 -27.51
C GLY A 8 -35.51 45.82 -26.40
N MET A 9 -36.49 45.56 -25.52
CA MET A 9 -36.36 44.52 -24.49
C MET A 9 -36.28 43.10 -25.09
N VAL A 10 -37.07 42.80 -26.12
CA VAL A 10 -37.01 41.48 -26.78
C VAL A 10 -35.67 41.28 -27.50
N ALA A 11 -35.17 42.33 -28.19
CA ALA A 11 -33.89 42.30 -28.84
C ALA A 11 -32.71 42.12 -27.82
N ALA A 12 -32.73 42.82 -26.71
CA ALA A 12 -31.74 42.69 -25.65
C ALA A 12 -31.80 41.32 -24.96
N GLY A 13 -33.02 40.78 -24.71
CA GLY A 13 -33.21 39.44 -24.15
C GLY A 13 -32.74 38.33 -25.10
N SER A 14 -33.02 38.44 -26.40
CA SER A 14 -32.55 37.43 -27.37
C SER A 14 -31.05 37.47 -27.59
N LEU A 15 -30.39 38.61 -27.56
CA LEU A 15 -28.93 38.70 -27.63
C LEU A 15 -28.27 38.12 -26.35
N GLY A 16 -28.87 38.33 -25.17
CA GLY A 16 -28.37 37.70 -23.95
C GLY A 16 -28.51 36.20 -23.93
N ILE A 17 -29.59 35.64 -24.48
CA ILE A 17 -29.78 34.18 -24.62
C ILE A 17 -28.82 33.62 -25.66
N PHE A 18 -28.53 34.31 -26.76
CA PHE A 18 -27.56 33.86 -27.76
C PHE A 18 -26.11 33.84 -27.21
N LEU A 19 -25.71 34.79 -26.40
CA LEU A 19 -24.38 34.82 -25.78
C LEU A 19 -24.22 33.66 -24.80
N VAL A 20 -25.19 33.47 -23.88
CA VAL A 20 -25.11 32.34 -22.90
C VAL A 20 -25.25 30.98 -23.56
N ALA A 21 -26.08 30.86 -24.61
CA ALA A 21 -26.20 29.61 -25.35
C ALA A 21 -24.95 29.34 -26.23
N GLY A 22 -24.30 30.38 -26.72
CA GLY A 22 -23.04 30.24 -27.49
C GLY A 22 -21.92 29.70 -26.63
N ASP A 23 -21.69 30.26 -25.44
CA ASP A 23 -20.67 29.80 -24.51
C ASP A 23 -20.94 28.34 -24.06
N ALA A 24 -22.19 28.01 -23.72
CA ALA A 24 -22.56 26.65 -23.31
C ALA A 24 -22.44 25.61 -24.42
N ILE A 25 -22.64 26.01 -25.70
CA ILE A 25 -22.42 25.11 -26.85
C ILE A 25 -20.93 24.91 -27.10
N THR A 26 -20.13 25.96 -27.01
CA THR A 26 -18.67 25.89 -27.17
C THR A 26 -18.04 25.03 -26.07
N ASP A 27 -18.45 25.20 -24.80
CA ASP A 27 -17.99 24.38 -23.68
C ASP A 27 -18.36 22.89 -23.86
N ALA A 28 -19.57 22.61 -24.36
CA ALA A 28 -20.01 21.24 -24.63
C ALA A 28 -19.27 20.59 -25.81
N GLU A 29 -18.94 21.36 -26.86
CA GLU A 29 -18.14 20.90 -27.98
C GLU A 29 -16.69 20.61 -27.55
N GLN A 30 -16.07 21.50 -26.77
CA GLN A 30 -14.71 21.30 -26.22
C GLN A 30 -14.65 20.06 -25.31
N GLN A 31 -15.61 19.89 -24.40
CA GLN A 31 -15.67 18.72 -23.55
C GLN A 31 -15.81 17.43 -24.37
N SER A 32 -16.65 17.42 -25.39
CA SER A 32 -16.82 16.25 -26.27
C SER A 32 -15.55 15.95 -27.08
N GLU A 33 -14.81 16.97 -27.48
CA GLU A 33 -13.54 16.80 -28.19
C GLU A 33 -12.47 16.24 -27.25
N GLN A 34 -12.34 16.78 -26.04
CA GLN A 34 -11.42 16.26 -25.02
C GLN A 34 -11.69 14.78 -24.71
N GLU A 35 -12.95 14.38 -24.49
CA GLU A 35 -13.32 12.98 -24.24
C GLU A 35 -12.92 12.06 -25.41
N ARG A 36 -13.05 12.54 -26.66
CA ARG A 36 -12.62 11.76 -27.84
C ARG A 36 -11.12 11.61 -27.92
N ILE A 37 -10.36 12.65 -27.56
CA ILE A 37 -8.89 12.61 -27.53
C ILE A 37 -8.42 11.70 -26.40
N GLU A 38 -9.02 11.78 -25.20
CA GLU A 38 -8.74 10.85 -24.11
C GLU A 38 -8.90 9.38 -24.54
N GLN A 39 -10.00 9.06 -25.19
CA GLN A 39 -10.25 7.72 -25.74
C GLN A 39 -9.21 7.31 -26.78
N ALA A 40 -8.86 8.22 -27.69
CA ALA A 40 -7.86 7.96 -28.72
C ALA A 40 -6.47 7.68 -28.12
N PHE A 41 -6.09 8.38 -27.04
CA PHE A 41 -4.82 8.13 -26.34
C PHE A 41 -4.84 6.80 -25.55
N VAL A 42 -5.96 6.41 -24.96
CA VAL A 42 -6.12 5.10 -24.36
C VAL A 42 -6.02 3.98 -25.43
N GLU A 43 -6.63 4.17 -26.60
CA GLU A 43 -6.48 3.24 -27.74
C GLU A 43 -5.04 3.20 -28.25
N LEU A 44 -4.35 4.35 -28.29
CA LEU A 44 -2.94 4.43 -28.64
C LEU A 44 -2.08 3.62 -27.67
N SER A 45 -2.28 3.78 -26.36
CA SER A 45 -1.60 2.98 -25.32
C SER A 45 -1.82 1.49 -25.54
N ASN A 46 -3.05 1.06 -25.76
CA ASN A 46 -3.38 -0.34 -26.03
C ASN A 46 -2.72 -0.86 -27.32
N SER A 47 -2.67 -0.03 -28.35
CA SER A 47 -2.06 -0.39 -29.66
C SER A 47 -0.54 -0.52 -29.54
N ILE A 48 0.12 0.40 -28.82
CA ILE A 48 1.56 0.32 -28.52
C ILE A 48 1.87 -0.96 -27.76
N SER A 49 1.10 -1.25 -26.73
CA SER A 49 1.26 -2.44 -25.89
C SER A 49 1.04 -3.73 -26.68
N SER A 50 0.04 -3.76 -27.55
CA SER A 50 -0.24 -4.90 -28.43
C SER A 50 0.86 -5.11 -29.46
N SER A 51 1.43 -4.03 -30.00
CA SER A 51 2.57 -4.07 -30.92
C SER A 51 3.81 -4.65 -30.22
N ALA A 52 4.08 -4.24 -28.99
CA ALA A 52 5.16 -4.78 -28.17
C ALA A 52 5.02 -6.28 -27.90
N GLY A 53 3.82 -6.77 -27.65
CA GLY A 53 3.54 -8.19 -27.42
C GLY A 53 3.60 -9.07 -28.67
N SER A 54 3.43 -8.49 -29.86
CA SER A 54 3.35 -9.23 -31.15
C SER A 54 4.66 -9.28 -31.95
N GLY A 55 5.74 -8.64 -31.48
CA GLY A 55 7.04 -8.61 -32.14
C GLY A 55 7.05 -7.71 -33.40
N ASP A 56 7.65 -8.20 -34.49
CA ASP A 56 7.86 -7.43 -35.73
C ASP A 56 6.59 -6.99 -36.51
N VAL A 57 5.40 -7.14 -35.92
CA VAL A 57 4.14 -6.80 -36.58
C VAL A 57 3.83 -5.31 -36.34
N SER A 58 3.78 -4.54 -37.46
CA SER A 58 3.28 -3.17 -37.38
C SER A 58 1.77 -3.17 -37.18
N GLN A 59 1.29 -2.27 -36.34
CA GLN A 59 -0.14 -2.01 -36.16
C GLN A 59 -0.49 -0.63 -36.72
N SER A 60 -1.60 -0.55 -37.44
CA SER A 60 -2.14 0.73 -37.91
C SER A 60 -3.41 1.06 -37.15
N MET A 61 -3.56 2.32 -36.77
CA MET A 61 -4.75 2.86 -36.14
C MET A 61 -5.04 4.28 -36.62
N GLU A 62 -6.27 4.72 -36.47
CA GLU A 62 -6.65 6.11 -36.66
C GLU A 62 -6.51 6.87 -35.35
N LEU A 63 -5.59 7.84 -35.27
CA LEU A 63 -5.39 8.67 -34.07
C LEU A 63 -6.19 9.97 -34.20
N HIS A 64 -7.05 10.25 -33.25
CA HIS A 64 -7.73 11.53 -33.11
C HIS A 64 -6.97 12.39 -32.11
N ALA A 65 -6.06 13.24 -32.58
CA ALA A 65 -5.23 14.14 -31.78
C ALA A 65 -5.63 15.62 -31.97
N GLY A 66 -6.91 15.90 -32.24
CA GLY A 66 -7.42 17.24 -32.48
C GLY A 66 -6.86 17.90 -33.75
N ASP A 67 -7.13 19.18 -33.95
CA ASP A 67 -6.67 19.93 -35.12
C ASP A 67 -5.17 20.28 -35.07
N GLN A 68 -4.58 20.32 -33.91
CA GLN A 68 -3.17 20.67 -33.71
C GLN A 68 -2.23 19.44 -33.77
N GLY A 69 -2.79 18.24 -33.66
CA GLY A 69 -2.03 17.00 -33.59
C GLY A 69 -1.41 16.80 -32.20
N ALA A 70 -0.57 15.79 -32.08
CA ALA A 70 0.21 15.49 -30.87
C ALA A 70 1.70 15.60 -31.17
N ILE A 71 2.52 15.78 -30.13
CA ILE A 71 3.97 15.85 -30.23
C ILE A 71 4.55 14.64 -29.50
N ALA A 72 5.36 13.88 -30.21
CA ALA A 72 6.17 12.82 -29.62
C ALA A 72 7.53 13.40 -29.19
N HIS A 73 7.91 13.12 -27.96
CA HIS A 73 9.21 13.44 -27.36
C HIS A 73 9.89 12.15 -26.92
N HIS A 74 11.09 11.86 -27.43
CA HIS A 74 11.72 10.57 -27.17
C HIS A 74 12.38 10.48 -25.77
N ASP A 75 12.94 11.56 -25.25
CA ASP A 75 13.66 11.63 -23.98
C ASP A 75 13.01 12.62 -22.98
N SER A 76 11.67 12.57 -22.87
CA SER A 76 10.91 13.54 -22.06
C SER A 76 10.86 13.19 -20.58
N ALA A 77 11.07 11.94 -20.22
CA ALA A 77 11.12 11.49 -18.85
C ALA A 77 12.24 10.45 -18.68
N THR A 78 12.63 10.17 -17.43
CA THR A 78 13.62 9.15 -17.12
C THR A 78 13.11 8.24 -16.01
N TYR A 79 13.58 7.01 -16.02
CA TYR A 79 13.31 6.06 -14.97
C TYR A 79 14.62 5.43 -14.48
N LYS A 80 14.59 4.96 -13.23
CA LYS A 80 15.66 4.21 -12.61
C LYS A 80 15.07 3.16 -11.69
N VAL A 81 15.52 1.91 -11.85
CA VAL A 81 15.19 0.80 -10.97
C VAL A 81 16.46 0.25 -10.37
N TRP A 82 16.50 0.15 -9.04
CA TRP A 82 17.66 -0.39 -8.35
C TRP A 82 17.25 -1.22 -7.14
N THR A 83 18.13 -2.12 -6.74
CA THR A 83 18.04 -2.82 -5.46
C THR A 83 18.98 -2.20 -4.46
N GLN A 84 18.63 -2.27 -3.20
CA GLN A 84 19.45 -1.83 -2.08
C GLN A 84 19.32 -2.84 -0.96
N ASN A 85 20.46 -3.32 -0.44
CA ASN A 85 20.44 -4.23 0.69
C ASN A 85 19.86 -3.54 1.95
N TYR A 86 19.33 -4.35 2.86
CA TYR A 86 18.70 -3.90 4.09
C TYR A 86 19.57 -2.88 4.88
N ASN A 87 20.85 -3.13 5.02
CA ASN A 87 21.78 -2.23 5.75
C ASN A 87 22.13 -0.95 4.98
N LYS A 88 21.49 -0.67 3.84
CA LYS A 88 21.71 0.52 2.99
C LYS A 88 23.19 0.70 2.54
N THR A 89 24.02 -0.34 2.69
CA THR A 89 25.49 -0.25 2.39
C THR A 89 25.80 -0.49 0.93
N ASN A 90 24.97 -1.26 0.22
CA ASN A 90 25.15 -1.59 -1.18
C ASN A 90 23.87 -1.35 -1.97
N SER A 91 24.00 -0.74 -3.13
CA SER A 91 22.91 -0.60 -4.09
C SER A 91 23.37 -1.06 -5.47
N THR A 92 22.51 -1.74 -6.21
CA THR A 92 22.77 -2.22 -7.56
C THR A 92 21.70 -1.67 -8.50
N ILE A 93 22.12 -0.91 -9.52
CA ILE A 93 21.19 -0.45 -10.57
C ILE A 93 20.83 -1.69 -11.40
N VAL A 94 19.53 -1.98 -11.48
CA VAL A 94 18.98 -3.04 -12.33
C VAL A 94 18.77 -2.52 -13.73
N ALA A 95 18.14 -1.34 -13.86
CA ALA A 95 17.96 -0.65 -15.14
C ALA A 95 17.77 0.83 -14.95
N ASN A 96 18.08 1.59 -15.97
CA ASN A 96 17.78 3.02 -16.06
C ASN A 96 17.77 3.46 -17.52
N GLY A 97 16.88 4.37 -17.86
CA GLY A 97 16.73 4.83 -19.24
C GLY A 97 15.80 6.02 -19.36
N SER A 98 15.44 6.33 -20.59
CA SER A 98 14.47 7.37 -20.92
C SER A 98 13.10 6.78 -21.23
N ILE A 99 12.06 7.57 -20.97
CA ILE A 99 10.67 7.26 -21.28
C ILE A 99 10.24 8.27 -22.36
N GLY A 100 9.58 7.79 -23.41
CA GLY A 100 9.01 8.64 -24.42
C GLY A 100 7.61 9.09 -24.06
N THR A 101 7.26 10.34 -24.42
CA THR A 101 5.94 10.93 -24.20
C THR A 101 5.32 11.33 -25.54
N ILE A 102 4.01 11.08 -25.69
CA ILE A 102 3.21 11.65 -26.78
C ILE A 102 2.19 12.56 -26.14
N GLU A 103 2.28 13.86 -26.42
CA GLU A 103 1.48 14.88 -25.76
C GLU A 103 0.54 15.57 -26.74
N TYR A 104 -0.73 15.67 -26.42
CA TYR A 104 -1.69 16.62 -26.96
C TYR A 104 -1.88 17.75 -25.94
N LYS A 105 -1.95 18.98 -26.43
CA LYS A 105 -2.21 20.15 -25.61
C LYS A 105 -3.35 20.97 -26.20
N ASP A 106 -4.38 21.23 -25.41
CA ASP A 106 -5.52 22.06 -25.78
C ASP A 106 -5.24 23.56 -25.55
N ASP A 107 -6.07 24.40 -26.15
CA ASP A 107 -5.99 25.87 -26.05
C ASP A 107 -6.22 26.36 -24.63
N ASP A 108 -6.97 25.64 -23.79
CA ASP A 108 -7.19 25.94 -22.36
C ASP A 108 -6.02 25.52 -21.47
N GLY A 109 -5.00 24.86 -22.04
CA GLY A 109 -3.81 24.38 -21.35
C GLY A 109 -3.96 22.97 -20.75
N THR A 110 -5.08 22.30 -20.96
CA THR A 110 -5.24 20.87 -20.64
C THR A 110 -4.33 20.04 -21.54
N LYS A 111 -3.61 19.09 -20.94
CA LYS A 111 -2.74 18.15 -21.62
C LYS A 111 -3.29 16.74 -21.49
N ILE A 112 -3.19 15.94 -22.55
CA ILE A 112 -3.42 14.51 -22.55
C ILE A 112 -2.14 13.87 -23.08
N ALA A 113 -1.53 13.01 -22.28
CA ALA A 113 -0.22 12.46 -22.58
C ALA A 113 -0.20 10.94 -22.40
N TYR A 114 0.37 10.26 -23.40
CA TYR A 114 0.88 8.91 -23.24
C TYR A 114 2.33 8.99 -22.77
N GLU A 115 2.67 8.30 -21.69
CA GLU A 115 4.05 8.22 -21.19
C GLU A 115 4.30 6.85 -20.55
N GLY A 116 5.28 6.11 -21.06
CA GLY A 116 5.71 4.83 -20.50
C GLY A 116 4.63 3.73 -20.40
N GLY A 117 3.60 3.80 -21.26
CA GLY A 117 2.47 2.88 -21.21
C GLY A 117 1.25 3.43 -20.47
N ALA A 118 1.40 4.48 -19.66
CA ALA A 118 0.30 5.18 -19.02
C ALA A 118 -0.32 6.25 -19.91
N VAL A 119 -1.55 6.64 -19.60
CA VAL A 119 -2.19 7.83 -20.18
C VAL A 119 -2.62 8.74 -19.04
N PHE A 120 -2.14 9.98 -19.09
CA PHE A 120 -2.40 11.01 -18.11
C PHE A 120 -3.21 12.15 -18.72
N ARG A 121 -4.08 12.74 -17.91
CA ARG A 121 -4.67 14.06 -18.16
C ARG A 121 -4.15 15.03 -17.12
N GLU A 122 -3.61 16.15 -17.58
CA GLU A 122 -3.18 17.24 -16.71
C GLU A 122 -4.00 18.50 -16.99
N THR A 123 -4.54 19.11 -15.94
CA THR A 123 -5.24 20.39 -15.98
C THR A 123 -4.72 21.26 -14.87
N GLY A 124 -3.95 22.28 -15.19
CA GLY A 124 -3.27 23.14 -14.22
C GLY A 124 -2.26 22.35 -13.38
N ARG A 125 -2.58 22.12 -12.10
CA ARG A 125 -1.74 21.36 -11.15
C ARG A 125 -2.30 19.98 -10.80
N GLN A 126 -3.34 19.55 -11.46
CA GLN A 126 -3.98 18.25 -11.20
C GLN A 126 -3.67 17.30 -12.35
N THR A 127 -3.13 16.14 -12.00
CA THR A 127 -2.90 15.04 -12.95
C THR A 127 -3.81 13.88 -12.58
N ARG A 128 -4.46 13.28 -13.57
CA ARG A 128 -5.32 12.11 -13.43
C ARG A 128 -4.81 11.00 -14.33
N VAL A 129 -4.78 9.78 -13.82
CA VAL A 129 -4.50 8.57 -14.59
C VAL A 129 -5.76 8.19 -15.38
N LEU A 130 -5.66 8.11 -16.70
CA LEU A 130 -6.73 7.65 -17.60
C LEU A 130 -6.53 6.18 -17.97
N SER A 131 -5.28 5.75 -18.10
CA SER A 131 -4.89 4.35 -18.32
C SER A 131 -3.62 4.07 -17.55
N SER A 132 -3.59 2.94 -16.85
CA SER A 132 -2.45 2.52 -16.05
C SER A 132 -1.26 2.12 -16.93
N PRO A 133 -0.01 2.32 -16.47
CA PRO A 133 1.19 1.83 -17.13
C PRO A 133 1.26 0.30 -17.12
N TRP A 134 2.14 -0.27 -17.92
CA TRP A 134 2.39 -1.70 -17.98
C TRP A 134 3.42 -2.13 -16.92
N ILE A 135 3.11 -1.81 -15.68
CA ILE A 135 3.82 -2.25 -14.49
C ILE A 135 2.83 -3.09 -13.72
N ASP A 136 3.19 -4.33 -13.43
CA ASP A 136 2.33 -5.28 -12.73
C ASP A 136 3.10 -5.88 -11.55
N TYR A 137 2.53 -5.75 -10.37
CA TYR A 137 3.03 -6.40 -9.17
C TYR A 137 2.07 -7.50 -8.76
N ASN A 138 2.57 -8.74 -8.78
CA ASN A 138 1.82 -9.90 -8.34
C ASN A 138 2.19 -10.24 -6.90
N HIS A 139 1.26 -10.04 -5.97
CA HIS A 139 1.44 -10.31 -4.54
C HIS A 139 1.65 -11.79 -4.24
N GLU A 140 0.93 -12.71 -4.93
CA GLU A 140 1.02 -14.15 -4.68
C GLU A 140 2.40 -14.71 -5.00
N THR A 141 3.03 -14.20 -6.05
CA THR A 141 4.35 -14.67 -6.51
C THR A 141 5.49 -13.73 -6.12
N SER A 142 5.19 -12.62 -5.46
CA SER A 142 6.13 -11.54 -5.14
C SER A 142 6.96 -11.14 -6.37
N THR A 143 6.29 -10.98 -7.52
CA THR A 143 6.92 -10.69 -8.81
C THR A 143 6.52 -9.30 -9.29
N LEU A 144 7.51 -8.45 -9.55
CA LEU A 144 7.33 -7.19 -10.25
C LEU A 144 7.68 -7.34 -11.72
N SER A 145 6.72 -7.08 -12.59
CA SER A 145 6.92 -6.97 -14.03
C SER A 145 6.88 -5.50 -14.43
N PHE A 146 7.99 -4.97 -14.88
CA PHE A 146 8.15 -3.56 -15.24
C PHE A 146 8.44 -3.43 -16.73
N SER A 147 7.46 -2.93 -17.51
CA SER A 147 7.60 -2.69 -18.94
C SER A 147 7.66 -1.19 -19.21
N VAL A 148 8.73 -0.75 -19.89
CA VAL A 148 8.95 0.65 -20.25
C VAL A 148 8.91 0.81 -21.75
N PHE A 149 8.29 1.88 -22.23
CA PHE A 149 8.15 2.20 -23.64
C PHE A 149 8.88 3.51 -23.93
N GLY A 150 9.97 3.41 -24.69
CA GLY A 150 10.68 4.53 -25.27
C GLY A 150 10.19 4.81 -26.70
N LEU A 151 10.39 6.02 -27.17
CA LEU A 151 10.16 6.43 -28.56
C LEU A 151 11.47 6.59 -29.31
N THR A 152 11.48 6.35 -30.61
CA THR A 152 12.72 6.42 -31.42
C THR A 152 13.17 7.83 -31.77
N GLU A 153 12.24 8.78 -31.88
CA GLU A 153 12.51 10.15 -32.33
C GLU A 153 11.44 11.15 -31.87
N ASP A 154 11.83 12.43 -31.79
CA ASP A 154 10.90 13.54 -31.64
C ASP A 154 10.15 13.78 -32.95
N LYS A 155 8.83 13.92 -32.86
CA LYS A 155 8.00 14.05 -34.07
C LYS A 155 6.63 14.64 -33.77
N THR A 156 6.11 15.39 -34.76
CA THR A 156 4.68 15.74 -34.77
C THR A 156 3.86 14.60 -35.35
N ILE A 157 2.85 14.18 -34.60
CA ILE A 157 1.90 13.15 -35.01
C ILE A 157 0.58 13.85 -35.33
N ASN A 158 0.18 13.80 -36.60
CA ASN A 158 -1.08 14.40 -37.06
C ASN A 158 -2.27 13.49 -36.72
N SER A 159 -3.47 14.08 -36.62
CA SER A 159 -4.70 13.29 -36.66
C SER A 159 -4.82 12.53 -37.98
N GLY A 160 -5.22 11.27 -37.91
CA GLY A 160 -5.40 10.38 -39.05
C GLY A 160 -4.72 9.03 -38.85
N ASP A 161 -4.46 8.33 -39.94
CA ASP A 161 -3.86 7.01 -39.91
C ASP A 161 -2.39 7.09 -39.47
N ILE A 162 -2.05 6.28 -38.49
CA ILE A 162 -0.68 6.12 -37.99
C ILE A 162 -0.29 4.65 -37.96
N THR A 163 0.99 4.38 -38.20
CA THR A 163 1.57 3.05 -38.07
C THR A 163 2.51 3.01 -36.85
N ILE A 164 2.27 2.07 -35.95
CA ILE A 164 3.05 1.79 -34.73
C ILE A 164 3.88 0.54 -34.96
N LYS A 165 5.18 0.61 -34.71
CA LYS A 165 6.09 -0.50 -34.89
C LYS A 165 7.09 -0.57 -33.75
N GLN A 166 7.22 -1.76 -33.16
CA GLN A 166 8.33 -2.08 -32.26
C GLN A 166 9.63 -2.20 -33.09
N THR A 167 10.66 -1.45 -32.71
CA THR A 167 11.96 -1.45 -33.39
C THR A 167 13.02 -2.22 -32.61
N ASN A 168 12.93 -2.21 -31.30
CA ASN A 168 13.85 -2.91 -30.41
C ASN A 168 13.13 -3.44 -29.15
N VAL A 169 13.67 -4.49 -28.57
CA VAL A 169 13.29 -5.01 -27.26
C VAL A 169 14.55 -5.36 -26.51
N ASP A 170 14.74 -4.76 -25.37
CA ASP A 170 15.77 -5.15 -24.43
C ASP A 170 15.11 -5.75 -23.19
N ARG A 171 15.54 -6.97 -22.86
CA ARG A 171 15.03 -7.71 -21.70
C ARG A 171 16.17 -7.89 -20.75
N GLU A 172 16.08 -7.23 -19.62
CA GLU A 172 16.95 -7.55 -18.53
C GLU A 172 16.66 -8.99 -18.04
N PRO A 173 17.71 -9.75 -17.70
CA PRO A 173 17.51 -11.07 -17.10
C PRO A 173 16.59 -10.94 -15.88
N THR A 174 15.70 -11.91 -15.69
CA THR A 174 14.92 -12.00 -14.45
C THR A 174 15.86 -11.98 -13.25
N ASN A 175 15.78 -10.93 -12.46
CA ASN A 175 16.58 -10.81 -11.26
C ASN A 175 15.85 -11.45 -10.09
N TYR A 176 16.49 -12.40 -9.45
CA TYR A 176 16.07 -12.93 -8.17
C TYR A 176 16.50 -11.95 -7.08
N ILE A 177 15.53 -11.43 -6.36
CA ILE A 177 15.74 -10.47 -5.29
C ILE A 177 15.69 -11.24 -3.96
N GLN A 178 16.77 -11.16 -3.20
CA GLN A 178 16.84 -11.79 -1.89
C GLN A 178 17.35 -10.76 -0.87
N ASN A 179 16.51 -10.44 0.09
CA ASN A 179 16.83 -9.52 1.20
C ASN A 179 17.26 -8.10 0.74
N ASP A 180 16.77 -7.64 -0.40
CA ASP A 180 17.05 -6.32 -0.94
C ASP A 180 15.74 -5.55 -1.15
N HIS A 181 15.76 -4.25 -0.86
CA HIS A 181 14.68 -3.33 -1.27
C HIS A 181 14.75 -3.06 -2.76
N VAL A 182 13.60 -2.94 -3.41
CA VAL A 182 13.49 -2.51 -4.79
C VAL A 182 12.90 -1.10 -4.85
N PHE A 183 13.63 -0.20 -5.47
CA PHE A 183 13.22 1.17 -5.67
C PHE A 183 12.94 1.44 -7.13
N VAL A 184 11.90 2.23 -7.38
CA VAL A 184 11.61 2.82 -8.68
C VAL A 184 11.56 4.33 -8.53
N GLU A 185 12.30 5.03 -9.36
CA GLU A 185 12.33 6.48 -9.45
C GLU A 185 11.92 6.89 -10.86
N ILE A 186 10.98 7.82 -10.99
CA ILE A 186 10.56 8.38 -12.25
C ILE A 186 10.67 9.90 -12.15
N HIS A 187 11.40 10.49 -13.11
CA HIS A 187 11.52 11.92 -13.27
C HIS A 187 10.74 12.34 -14.51
N SER A 188 9.66 13.11 -14.34
CA SER A 188 8.70 13.41 -15.40
C SER A 188 7.91 14.67 -15.11
N GLU A 189 7.39 15.32 -16.16
CA GLU A 189 6.35 16.35 -16.04
C GLU A 189 5.07 15.76 -15.44
N TYR A 190 4.78 14.47 -15.70
CA TYR A 190 3.60 13.75 -15.21
C TYR A 190 3.85 12.98 -13.89
N CYS A 191 4.87 13.34 -13.12
CA CYS A 191 5.26 12.62 -11.90
C CYS A 191 4.11 12.44 -10.88
N ARG A 192 3.10 13.33 -10.84
CA ARG A 192 1.91 13.19 -9.99
C ARG A 192 1.01 12.04 -10.43
N GLY A 193 0.90 11.83 -11.74
CA GLY A 193 0.15 10.69 -12.27
C GLY A 193 0.86 9.38 -11.94
N TRP A 194 2.19 9.35 -12.04
CA TRP A 194 2.99 8.21 -11.59
C TRP A 194 2.86 7.96 -10.08
N GLN A 195 2.89 9.02 -9.27
CA GLN A 195 2.65 8.90 -7.82
C GLN A 195 1.27 8.31 -7.54
N GLN A 196 0.22 8.86 -8.15
CA GLN A 196 -1.14 8.34 -7.97
C GLN A 196 -1.21 6.84 -8.33
N TYR A 197 -0.62 6.44 -9.45
CA TYR A 197 -0.60 5.05 -9.87
C TYR A 197 0.08 4.15 -8.82
N PHE A 198 1.29 4.50 -8.36
CA PHE A 198 2.01 3.66 -7.40
C PHE A 198 1.31 3.58 -6.04
N VAL A 199 0.74 4.67 -5.57
CA VAL A 199 -0.03 4.71 -4.33
C VAL A 199 -1.30 3.83 -4.43
N GLU A 200 -2.03 3.91 -5.55
CA GLU A 200 -3.21 3.08 -5.78
C GLU A 200 -2.88 1.57 -5.90
N GLN A 201 -1.67 1.22 -6.36
CA GLN A 201 -1.28 -0.18 -6.56
C GLN A 201 -0.59 -0.80 -5.34
N ALA A 202 0.12 0.01 -4.55
CA ALA A 202 1.00 -0.52 -3.51
C ALA A 202 0.92 0.21 -2.16
N GLY A 203 -0.02 1.15 -2.03
CA GLY A 203 -0.27 1.92 -0.80
C GLY A 203 0.63 3.14 -0.61
N ASP A 204 0.19 4.07 0.25
CA ASP A 204 0.86 5.34 0.54
C ASP A 204 2.26 5.13 1.16
N THR A 205 2.45 4.08 1.93
CA THR A 205 3.70 3.75 2.63
C THR A 205 4.86 3.38 1.70
N THR A 206 4.55 3.03 0.44
CA THR A 206 5.58 2.78 -0.58
C THR A 206 6.26 4.06 -1.05
N LEU A 207 5.62 5.23 -0.84
CA LEU A 207 6.09 6.51 -1.33
C LEU A 207 7.26 7.02 -0.47
N GLN A 208 8.47 7.05 -1.05
CA GLN A 208 9.69 7.53 -0.40
C GLN A 208 9.95 9.02 -0.67
N GLU A 209 9.65 9.47 -1.89
CA GLU A 209 9.75 10.87 -2.28
C GLU A 209 8.49 11.24 -3.09
N PRO A 210 7.60 12.07 -2.53
CA PRO A 210 6.42 12.53 -3.25
C PRO A 210 6.80 13.52 -4.35
N CYS A 211 6.00 13.53 -5.42
CA CYS A 211 6.18 14.47 -6.51
C CYS A 211 5.92 15.92 -6.07
N TYR A 212 6.95 16.74 -6.03
CA TYR A 212 6.86 18.19 -5.75
C TYR A 212 6.70 19.06 -7.00
N GLY A 213 6.91 18.50 -8.20
CA GLY A 213 6.69 19.16 -9.48
C GLY A 213 5.20 19.24 -9.86
N GLY A 214 4.92 19.62 -11.09
CA GLY A 214 3.59 19.63 -11.71
C GLY A 214 3.19 21.02 -12.23
N GLY A 215 2.35 21.02 -13.27
CA GLY A 215 1.94 22.23 -13.97
C GLY A 215 3.04 22.79 -14.89
N ASN A 216 3.59 21.97 -15.77
CA ASN A 216 4.74 22.21 -16.68
C ASN A 216 6.11 22.26 -15.97
N GLU A 217 6.23 21.76 -14.75
CA GLU A 217 7.50 21.57 -14.07
C GLU A 217 7.75 20.07 -13.90
N GLU A 218 8.89 19.61 -14.33
CA GLU A 218 9.35 18.24 -14.09
C GLU A 218 9.54 18.00 -12.59
N GLY A 219 9.17 16.82 -12.13
CA GLY A 219 9.34 16.39 -10.76
C GLY A 219 9.78 14.94 -10.69
N THR A 220 10.21 14.55 -9.51
CA THR A 220 10.62 13.16 -9.25
C THR A 220 9.65 12.52 -8.27
N VAL A 221 9.23 11.31 -8.57
CA VAL A 221 8.58 10.41 -7.64
C VAL A 221 9.48 9.21 -7.42
N LYS A 222 9.62 8.80 -6.17
CA LYS A 222 10.39 7.61 -5.80
C LYS A 222 9.56 6.73 -4.89
N VAL A 223 9.48 5.47 -5.25
CA VAL A 223 8.73 4.45 -4.49
C VAL A 223 9.61 3.26 -4.16
N ARG A 224 9.33 2.63 -3.03
CA ARG A 224 9.86 1.34 -2.66
C ARG A 224 8.75 0.31 -2.88
N LEU A 225 8.99 -0.66 -3.74
CA LEU A 225 8.03 -1.70 -4.10
C LEU A 225 8.28 -2.99 -3.32
N GLY A 226 7.23 -3.79 -3.25
CA GLY A 226 7.25 -5.03 -2.49
C GLY A 226 6.89 -4.85 -1.01
N TYR A 227 6.40 -3.67 -0.64
CA TYR A 227 5.91 -3.35 0.69
C TYR A 227 4.39 -3.53 0.76
N ASN A 228 3.90 -4.33 1.69
CA ASN A 228 2.48 -4.37 2.00
C ASN A 228 2.16 -3.23 2.97
N ASP A 229 1.11 -2.49 2.67
CA ASP A 229 0.59 -1.51 3.60
C ASP A 229 0.00 -2.24 4.81
N VAL A 230 0.56 -2.00 5.99
CA VAL A 230 0.07 -2.55 7.25
C VAL A 230 -0.62 -1.48 8.11
N THR A 231 -0.76 -0.26 7.60
CA THR A 231 -1.35 0.88 8.34
C THR A 231 -2.80 0.61 8.71
N ASN A 232 -3.55 -0.08 7.85
CA ASN A 232 -4.94 -0.46 8.09
C ASN A 232 -5.09 -1.95 8.43
N ALA A 233 -4.01 -2.61 8.87
CA ALA A 233 -4.01 -4.04 9.11
C ALA A 233 -5.06 -4.49 10.14
N PHE A 234 -5.42 -3.64 11.08
CA PHE A 234 -6.42 -3.90 12.11
C PHE A 234 -7.79 -3.26 11.84
N SER A 235 -8.17 -3.06 10.57
CA SER A 235 -9.47 -2.47 10.21
C SER A 235 -10.65 -3.40 10.47
N SER A 236 -10.43 -4.71 10.57
CA SER A 236 -11.42 -5.76 10.84
C SER A 236 -11.10 -6.54 12.12
N GLY A 237 -12.06 -7.31 12.62
CA GLY A 237 -11.90 -8.13 13.84
C GLY A 237 -10.83 -9.21 13.66
N ALA A 238 -10.73 -9.80 12.48
CA ALA A 238 -9.63 -10.69 12.13
C ALA A 238 -9.26 -10.56 10.65
N ALA A 239 -7.95 -10.70 10.35
CA ALA A 239 -7.44 -10.85 9.01
C ALA A 239 -6.66 -12.17 8.88
N VAL A 240 -7.06 -12.98 7.91
CA VAL A 240 -6.46 -14.29 7.59
C VAL A 240 -6.40 -14.47 6.08
N PRO A 241 -5.49 -15.31 5.52
CA PRO A 241 -5.41 -15.55 4.07
C PRO A 241 -6.70 -16.09 3.45
N SER A 242 -7.50 -16.82 4.21
CA SER A 242 -8.83 -17.33 3.82
C SER A 242 -9.68 -17.54 5.05
N GLU A 243 -10.99 -17.27 4.96
CA GLU A 243 -11.96 -17.58 6.03
C GLU A 243 -11.96 -19.08 6.41
N ASP A 244 -11.63 -19.95 5.45
CA ASP A 244 -11.48 -21.40 5.69
C ASP A 244 -10.34 -21.73 6.68
N ASN A 245 -9.41 -20.81 6.94
CA ASN A 245 -8.34 -20.95 7.92
C ASN A 245 -8.82 -20.70 9.37
N ILE A 246 -10.10 -20.37 9.57
CA ILE A 246 -10.69 -20.22 10.90
C ILE A 246 -11.61 -21.41 11.19
N GLU A 247 -11.22 -22.25 12.16
CA GLU A 247 -11.98 -23.45 12.52
C GLU A 247 -12.50 -23.39 13.97
N SER A 248 -13.68 -23.96 14.18
CA SER A 248 -14.28 -24.13 15.49
C SER A 248 -14.56 -25.59 15.79
N GLY A 249 -13.93 -26.12 16.84
CA GLY A 249 -14.20 -27.45 17.38
C GLY A 249 -15.56 -27.61 18.04
N THR A 250 -16.34 -26.53 18.23
CA THR A 250 -17.65 -26.55 18.87
C THR A 250 -18.80 -26.97 17.94
N GLY A 251 -18.57 -26.94 16.62
CA GLY A 251 -19.57 -27.26 15.60
C GLY A 251 -20.64 -26.17 15.38
N ASN A 252 -20.50 -25.00 16.02
CA ASN A 252 -21.43 -23.86 15.91
C ASN A 252 -20.90 -22.72 15.02
N GLY A 253 -19.78 -22.92 14.31
CA GLY A 253 -19.03 -21.87 13.63
C GLY A 253 -18.07 -21.14 14.57
N HIS A 254 -17.29 -20.20 14.05
CA HIS A 254 -16.39 -19.34 14.82
C HIS A 254 -17.15 -18.09 15.31
N PRO A 255 -16.65 -17.42 16.37
CA PRO A 255 -17.33 -16.28 16.96
C PRO A 255 -16.96 -14.93 16.35
N ILE A 256 -16.17 -14.87 15.28
CA ILE A 256 -15.74 -13.63 14.61
C ILE A 256 -16.75 -13.32 13.50
N ASP A 257 -17.30 -12.11 13.51
CA ASP A 257 -18.30 -11.67 12.54
C ASP A 257 -17.66 -10.85 11.39
N ASP A 258 -16.58 -10.10 11.66
CA ASP A 258 -15.88 -9.27 10.68
C ASP A 258 -14.49 -9.85 10.38
N ILE A 259 -14.37 -10.46 9.19
CA ILE A 259 -13.16 -11.14 8.73
C ILE A 259 -12.73 -10.52 7.40
N GLU A 260 -11.47 -10.13 7.35
CA GLU A 260 -10.79 -9.75 6.12
C GLU A 260 -9.97 -10.92 5.57
N GLU A 261 -10.21 -11.29 4.31
CA GLU A 261 -9.34 -12.23 3.61
C GLU A 261 -8.15 -11.47 3.01
N ALA A 262 -7.04 -11.45 3.73
CA ALA A 262 -5.83 -10.77 3.34
C ALA A 262 -4.57 -11.48 3.83
N GLU A 263 -3.49 -11.39 3.06
CA GLU A 263 -2.16 -11.83 3.47
C GLU A 263 -1.33 -10.62 3.88
N TYR A 264 -0.86 -10.61 5.11
CA TYR A 264 -0.04 -9.55 5.66
C TYR A 264 1.43 -9.96 5.77
N THR A 265 2.32 -8.97 5.73
CA THR A 265 3.78 -9.18 5.78
C THR A 265 4.21 -9.66 7.16
N PRO A 266 4.93 -10.80 7.27
CA PRO A 266 5.57 -11.21 8.51
C PRO A 266 6.60 -10.19 9.00
N LEU A 267 6.74 -10.04 10.34
CA LEU A 267 7.65 -9.10 10.97
C LEU A 267 9.00 -9.71 11.36
N ASP A 268 9.38 -10.87 10.79
CA ASP A 268 10.58 -11.63 11.18
C ASP A 268 11.84 -10.77 11.18
N GLU A 269 12.10 -10.04 10.10
CA GLU A 269 13.30 -9.21 9.96
C GLU A 269 13.23 -7.97 10.84
N THR A 270 12.07 -7.33 10.95
CA THR A 270 11.85 -6.20 11.83
C THR A 270 12.15 -6.58 13.28
N ILE A 271 11.54 -7.68 13.78
CA ILE A 271 11.73 -8.14 15.14
C ILE A 271 13.18 -8.58 15.38
N GLN A 272 13.80 -9.27 14.40
CA GLN A 272 15.21 -9.69 14.54
C GLN A 272 16.17 -8.50 14.56
N GLN A 273 15.88 -7.45 13.81
CA GLN A 273 16.65 -6.20 13.88
C GLN A 273 16.49 -5.53 15.25
N MET A 274 15.25 -5.42 15.76
CA MET A 274 14.99 -4.89 17.10
C MET A 274 15.75 -5.67 18.16
N VAL A 275 15.72 -7.01 18.10
CA VAL A 275 16.52 -7.86 19.00
C VAL A 275 18.00 -7.49 18.96
N THR A 276 18.57 -7.33 17.77
CA THR A 276 19.99 -7.00 17.62
C THR A 276 20.33 -5.61 18.16
N GLU A 277 19.42 -4.66 18.03
CA GLU A 277 19.62 -3.27 18.48
C GLU A 277 19.41 -3.14 19.99
N TYR A 278 18.39 -3.80 20.55
CA TYR A 278 18.03 -3.71 21.96
C TYR A 278 18.94 -4.58 22.86
N ASP A 279 19.56 -5.65 22.31
CA ASP A 279 20.48 -6.48 23.07
C ASP A 279 21.69 -5.67 23.56
N GLY A 280 21.73 -5.45 24.87
CA GLY A 280 22.76 -4.64 25.53
C GLY A 280 22.61 -3.12 25.41
N ASN A 281 21.60 -2.61 24.71
CA ASN A 281 21.34 -1.18 24.53
C ASN A 281 20.03 -0.70 25.16
N ALA A 282 19.12 -1.62 25.56
CA ALA A 282 17.87 -1.25 26.20
C ALA A 282 18.11 -0.43 27.46
N SER A 283 17.31 0.62 27.64
CA SER A 283 17.51 1.61 28.71
C SER A 283 17.05 1.12 30.06
N GLU A 284 16.15 0.14 30.13
CA GLU A 284 15.45 -0.29 31.32
C GLU A 284 15.56 -1.81 31.57
N ASN A 285 15.43 -2.22 32.80
CA ASN A 285 15.34 -3.62 33.19
C ASN A 285 13.90 -3.95 33.61
N LEU A 286 13.32 -4.98 33.00
CA LEU A 286 11.99 -5.48 33.39
C LEU A 286 11.95 -6.04 34.80
N SER A 287 10.89 -5.71 35.52
CA SER A 287 10.60 -6.17 36.87
C SER A 287 9.30 -6.96 36.93
N THR A 288 9.33 -8.12 37.58
CA THR A 288 8.14 -8.92 37.93
C THR A 288 7.58 -8.61 39.31
N THR A 289 8.24 -7.74 40.08
CA THR A 289 7.88 -7.45 41.48
C THR A 289 7.47 -6.01 41.74
N SER A 290 7.68 -5.14 40.77
CA SER A 290 7.28 -3.73 40.80
C SER A 290 6.78 -3.34 39.41
N SER A 291 5.90 -2.33 39.36
CA SER A 291 5.43 -1.78 38.11
C SER A 291 6.59 -1.22 37.26
N ASN A 292 6.54 -1.48 35.95
CA ASN A 292 7.47 -0.97 34.95
C ASN A 292 6.89 0.35 34.40
N SER A 293 7.73 1.34 34.15
CA SER A 293 7.31 2.60 33.55
C SER A 293 7.25 2.51 32.01
N GLY A 294 6.89 3.57 31.31
CA GLY A 294 7.20 3.73 29.90
C GLY A 294 8.72 3.64 29.67
N GLY A 295 9.13 3.25 28.47
CA GLY A 295 10.54 3.09 28.10
C GLY A 295 10.82 1.89 27.21
N GLU A 296 12.10 1.62 27.00
CA GLU A 296 12.59 0.56 26.11
C GLU A 296 13.20 -0.59 26.92
N TYR A 297 12.71 -1.80 26.68
CA TYR A 297 13.08 -3.00 27.43
C TYR A 297 13.54 -4.11 26.49
N TYR A 298 14.51 -4.90 26.98
CA TYR A 298 14.95 -6.13 26.32
C TYR A 298 14.88 -7.29 27.30
N ALA A 299 14.44 -8.47 26.81
CA ALA A 299 14.45 -9.70 27.56
C ALA A 299 14.76 -10.90 26.64
N GLU A 300 15.43 -11.92 27.20
CA GLU A 300 15.62 -13.21 26.52
C GLU A 300 14.32 -14.03 26.47
N GLU A 301 13.45 -13.84 27.45
CA GLU A 301 12.12 -14.41 27.58
C GLU A 301 11.28 -13.58 28.56
N LEU A 302 9.97 -13.58 28.38
CA LEU A 302 9.04 -13.13 29.41
C LEU A 302 8.37 -14.36 30.02
N ASP A 303 8.56 -14.57 31.34
CA ASP A 303 7.92 -15.65 32.08
C ASP A 303 7.40 -15.09 33.42
N GLY A 304 6.08 -14.99 33.55
CA GLY A 304 5.44 -14.49 34.77
C GLY A 304 4.45 -13.34 34.57
N SER A 305 4.31 -12.51 35.60
CA SER A 305 3.44 -11.34 35.64
C SER A 305 4.21 -10.06 35.47
N TYR A 306 3.67 -9.15 34.63
CA TYR A 306 4.28 -7.85 34.40
C TYR A 306 3.21 -6.76 34.44
N ASP A 307 3.42 -5.78 35.29
CA ASP A 307 2.59 -4.60 35.41
C ASP A 307 3.32 -3.39 34.82
N PHE A 308 2.65 -2.64 33.97
CA PHE A 308 3.17 -1.42 33.32
C PHE A 308 2.32 -0.22 33.72
N ASP A 309 2.98 0.80 34.31
CA ASP A 309 2.41 2.12 34.56
C ASP A 309 3.10 3.12 33.60
N LEU A 310 2.48 3.39 32.48
CA LEU A 310 3.10 4.11 31.34
C LEU A 310 3.48 5.55 31.66
N GLN A 311 2.76 6.25 32.54
CA GLN A 311 3.11 7.58 33.08
C GLN A 311 3.51 8.63 32.06
N ASN A 312 2.84 8.69 30.92
CA ASN A 312 3.04 9.62 29.80
C ASN A 312 4.18 9.24 28.82
N GLU A 313 4.51 7.98 28.71
CA GLU A 313 5.48 7.46 27.74
C GLU A 313 5.08 6.05 27.28
N ASN A 314 5.30 5.72 26.01
CA ASN A 314 5.08 4.38 25.49
C ASN A 314 6.09 3.40 26.11
N ALA A 315 5.68 2.15 26.24
CA ALA A 315 6.59 1.06 26.57
C ALA A 315 6.78 0.14 25.35
N THR A 316 8.03 -0.11 24.98
CA THR A 316 8.41 -1.08 23.94
C THR A 316 9.24 -2.18 24.57
N VAL A 317 8.78 -3.41 24.46
CA VAL A 317 9.45 -4.60 25.00
C VAL A 317 9.87 -5.51 23.86
N VAL A 318 11.16 -5.74 23.70
CA VAL A 318 11.73 -6.66 22.72
C VAL A 318 12.18 -7.94 23.39
N VAL A 319 11.64 -9.07 22.94
CA VAL A 319 11.85 -10.39 23.52
C VAL A 319 12.53 -11.31 22.53
N ASN A 320 13.76 -11.72 22.81
CA ASN A 320 14.50 -12.71 22.01
C ASN A 320 14.11 -14.15 22.38
N GLY A 321 12.82 -14.43 22.48
CA GLY A 321 12.29 -15.71 22.92
C GLY A 321 10.79 -15.67 23.07
N SER A 322 10.26 -16.54 23.93
CA SER A 322 8.84 -16.70 24.17
C SER A 322 8.29 -15.76 25.24
N VAL A 323 6.99 -15.50 25.14
CA VAL A 323 6.21 -14.77 26.14
C VAL A 323 5.23 -15.73 26.80
N THR A 324 5.43 -15.96 28.08
CA THR A 324 4.55 -16.79 28.91
C THR A 324 3.97 -15.94 30.05
N THR A 325 2.66 -15.85 30.14
CA THR A 325 2.01 -15.19 31.27
C THR A 325 1.68 -16.17 32.37
N ASP A 326 1.85 -15.76 33.64
CA ASP A 326 1.47 -16.50 34.85
C ASP A 326 1.01 -15.50 35.94
N GLY A 327 0.15 -15.91 36.84
CA GLY A 327 -0.28 -15.13 37.99
C GLY A 327 -1.28 -14.02 37.66
N ASP A 328 -0.85 -12.79 37.63
CA ASP A 328 -1.72 -11.64 37.27
C ASP A 328 -1.65 -11.26 35.80
N GLY A 329 -0.78 -11.93 35.02
CA GLY A 329 -0.61 -11.73 33.59
C GLY A 329 0.14 -10.45 33.19
N ILE A 330 -0.27 -9.79 32.11
CA ILE A 330 0.28 -8.50 31.67
C ILE A 330 -0.78 -7.43 31.83
N THR A 331 -0.51 -6.44 32.66
CA THR A 331 -1.46 -5.34 32.90
C THR A 331 -0.86 -3.98 32.61
N VAL A 332 -1.73 -3.04 32.14
CA VAL A 332 -1.33 -1.68 31.77
C VAL A 332 -2.20 -0.66 32.48
N SER A 333 -1.57 0.32 33.13
CA SER A 333 -2.18 1.51 33.72
C SER A 333 -1.43 2.77 33.29
N GLY A 334 -1.94 3.97 33.62
CA GLY A 334 -1.26 5.23 33.29
C GLY A 334 -1.18 5.55 31.81
N CYS A 335 -2.08 5.02 30.98
CA CYS A 335 -2.04 5.13 29.52
C CYS A 335 -2.56 6.46 28.94
N GLY A 336 -2.92 7.46 29.79
CA GLY A 336 -3.36 8.79 29.32
C GLY A 336 -4.63 8.75 28.44
N ASN A 337 -5.61 7.88 28.73
CA ASN A 337 -6.78 7.57 27.90
C ASN A 337 -6.43 6.95 26.51
N GLY A 338 -5.33 6.21 26.43
CA GLY A 338 -4.88 5.55 25.20
C GLY A 338 -3.87 6.37 24.37
N GLU A 339 -3.40 7.49 24.89
CA GLU A 339 -2.30 8.25 24.29
C GLU A 339 -0.98 7.48 24.33
N TYR A 340 -0.81 6.61 25.35
CA TYR A 340 0.38 5.79 25.54
C TYR A 340 0.06 4.32 25.44
N THR A 341 0.97 3.55 24.83
CA THR A 341 0.78 2.15 24.45
C THR A 341 1.90 1.27 25.00
N LEU A 342 1.58 -0.02 25.19
CA LEU A 342 2.54 -1.09 25.41
C LEU A 342 2.62 -1.94 24.15
N SER A 343 3.80 -2.01 23.54
CA SER A 343 4.10 -2.85 22.38
C SER A 343 5.12 -3.93 22.75
N ILE A 344 4.80 -5.19 22.52
CA ILE A 344 5.69 -6.34 22.79
C ILE A 344 6.01 -7.05 21.48
N TYR A 345 7.29 -7.10 21.12
CA TYR A 345 7.82 -7.77 19.93
C TYR A 345 8.59 -9.01 20.37
N ALA A 346 8.18 -10.20 19.91
CA ALA A 346 8.79 -11.46 20.34
C ALA A 346 9.20 -12.34 19.15
N THR A 347 10.35 -13.02 19.28
CA THR A 347 10.81 -14.00 18.29
C THR A 347 10.21 -15.38 18.49
N GLY A 348 9.73 -15.70 19.69
CA GLY A 348 9.18 -17.00 20.07
C GLY A 348 7.66 -17.02 20.17
N ASP A 349 7.15 -18.06 20.81
CA ASP A 349 5.72 -18.31 20.96
C ASP A 349 5.12 -17.49 22.11
N PHE A 350 3.80 -17.24 22.03
CA PHE A 350 3.02 -16.64 23.09
C PHE A 350 2.18 -17.72 23.80
N SER A 351 2.42 -17.93 25.07
CA SER A 351 1.67 -18.87 25.92
C SER A 351 0.92 -18.08 27.00
N LEU A 352 -0.32 -17.69 26.68
CA LEU A 352 -1.10 -16.76 27.50
C LEU A 352 -2.02 -17.55 28.43
N HIS A 353 -1.63 -17.61 29.71
CA HIS A 353 -2.36 -18.34 30.78
C HIS A 353 -3.29 -17.43 31.57
N ASP A 354 -3.00 -16.13 31.59
CA ASP A 354 -3.69 -15.15 32.44
C ASP A 354 -4.10 -13.91 31.65
N ASP A 355 -4.58 -12.88 32.35
CA ASP A 355 -5.04 -11.65 31.75
C ASP A 355 -3.92 -10.91 30.98
N VAL A 356 -4.28 -10.36 29.81
CA VAL A 356 -3.49 -9.36 29.10
C VAL A 356 -4.44 -8.21 28.81
N LYS A 357 -4.44 -7.19 29.65
CA LYS A 357 -5.45 -6.13 29.56
C LYS A 357 -5.06 -4.83 30.24
N PRO A 358 -5.62 -3.70 29.79
CA PRO A 358 -5.58 -2.45 30.55
C PRO A 358 -6.35 -2.56 31.87
N ILE A 359 -5.90 -1.84 32.89
CA ILE A 359 -6.53 -1.78 34.21
C ILE A 359 -6.63 -0.34 34.72
N GLY A 360 -7.45 -0.12 35.76
CA GLY A 360 -7.55 1.16 36.45
C GLY A 360 -8.05 2.29 35.57
N ASP A 361 -7.25 3.31 35.36
CA ASP A 361 -7.58 4.46 34.51
C ASP A 361 -7.55 4.14 33.00
N CYS A 362 -7.09 2.94 32.63
CA CYS A 362 -7.00 2.46 31.27
C CYS A 362 -8.09 1.44 30.89
N GLU A 363 -9.02 1.09 31.79
CA GLU A 363 -10.07 0.09 31.48
C GLU A 363 -10.92 0.45 30.26
N ASP A 364 -11.16 1.74 30.01
CA ASP A 364 -11.93 2.24 28.87
C ASP A 364 -11.04 2.77 27.74
N ALA A 365 -9.71 2.56 27.81
CA ALA A 365 -8.78 3.03 26.81
C ALA A 365 -8.99 2.32 25.46
N PRO A 366 -8.57 2.93 24.32
CA PRO A 366 -8.60 2.28 23.02
C PRO A 366 -7.89 0.92 23.02
N ILE A 367 -8.29 0.09 22.05
CA ILE A 367 -7.81 -1.30 21.94
C ILE A 367 -6.31 -1.39 21.63
N GLU A 368 -5.78 -0.42 20.93
CA GLU A 368 -4.36 -0.29 20.58
C GLU A 368 -3.44 -0.01 21.77
N THR A 369 -4.01 0.13 22.97
CA THR A 369 -3.23 0.34 24.22
C THR A 369 -2.28 -0.82 24.51
N ILE A 370 -2.62 -2.06 24.12
CA ILE A 370 -1.72 -3.23 24.21
C ILE A 370 -1.60 -3.87 22.82
N GLN A 371 -0.37 -4.08 22.39
CA GLN A 371 -0.05 -4.60 21.06
C GLN A 371 0.98 -5.71 21.20
N LEU A 372 0.67 -6.90 20.68
CA LEU A 372 1.56 -8.05 20.62
C LEU A 372 1.94 -8.38 19.19
N TYR A 373 3.23 -8.48 18.93
CA TYR A 373 3.82 -8.72 17.63
C TYR A 373 4.74 -9.93 17.67
N GLY A 374 4.49 -10.91 16.80
CA GLY A 374 5.33 -12.10 16.67
C GLY A 374 5.87 -12.30 15.26
N THR A 375 6.79 -13.25 15.11
CA THR A 375 7.35 -13.66 13.83
C THR A 375 6.42 -14.61 13.08
N SER A 376 6.73 -14.93 11.81
CA SER A 376 5.99 -15.91 11.01
C SER A 376 5.98 -17.32 11.60
N THR A 377 6.88 -17.62 12.53
CA THR A 377 6.95 -18.91 13.22
C THR A 377 6.33 -18.90 14.61
N SER A 378 5.91 -17.75 15.09
CA SER A 378 5.31 -17.63 16.42
C SER A 378 3.91 -18.22 16.44
N SER A 379 3.64 -19.14 17.36
CA SER A 379 2.30 -19.61 17.70
C SER A 379 1.76 -18.84 18.93
N VAL A 380 0.43 -18.75 19.01
CA VAL A 380 -0.25 -18.10 20.15
C VAL A 380 -1.28 -19.04 20.73
N ASP A 381 -1.06 -19.38 22.00
CA ASP A 381 -1.92 -20.28 22.76
C ASP A 381 -2.59 -19.54 23.92
N PHE A 382 -3.90 -19.47 23.92
CA PHE A 382 -4.72 -18.99 25.03
C PHE A 382 -5.17 -20.17 25.89
N HIS A 383 -4.67 -20.29 27.11
CA HIS A 383 -4.82 -21.49 27.94
C HIS A 383 -5.95 -21.42 28.97
N ASP A 384 -6.17 -20.27 29.58
CA ASP A 384 -7.13 -20.16 30.66
C ASP A 384 -8.57 -19.93 30.18
N SER A 385 -9.51 -20.47 30.92
CA SER A 385 -10.95 -20.34 30.66
C SER A 385 -11.58 -19.08 31.25
N SER A 386 -10.86 -18.32 32.04
CA SER A 386 -11.36 -17.11 32.73
C SER A 386 -10.56 -15.85 32.45
N SER A 387 -9.53 -15.95 31.61
CA SER A 387 -8.68 -14.82 31.25
C SER A 387 -9.35 -13.88 30.25
N THR A 388 -8.90 -12.64 30.28
CA THR A 388 -9.27 -11.62 29.31
C THR A 388 -8.02 -11.17 28.56
N PHE A 389 -8.09 -11.25 27.23
CA PHE A 389 -7.17 -10.54 26.37
C PHE A 389 -7.87 -9.30 25.81
N ARG A 390 -7.25 -8.13 25.95
CA ARG A 390 -7.73 -6.90 25.33
C ARG A 390 -6.57 -6.16 24.68
N GLY A 391 -6.56 -6.19 23.34
CA GLY A 391 -5.45 -5.60 22.58
C GLY A 391 -5.43 -6.05 21.12
N LEU A 392 -4.32 -5.74 20.46
CA LEU A 392 -4.03 -6.13 19.09
C LEU A 392 -3.02 -7.27 19.05
N LEU A 393 -3.21 -8.22 18.14
CA LEU A 393 -2.32 -9.36 17.96
C LEU A 393 -1.92 -9.49 16.49
N TYR A 394 -0.63 -9.32 16.19
CA TYR A 394 -0.08 -9.43 14.86
C TYR A 394 0.96 -10.55 14.79
N VAL A 395 0.64 -11.63 14.10
CA VAL A 395 1.51 -12.79 13.88
C VAL A 395 1.35 -13.29 12.43
N ALA A 396 1.40 -12.37 11.47
CA ALA A 396 1.27 -12.70 10.05
C ALA A 396 2.25 -13.79 9.64
N SER A 397 1.79 -14.80 8.87
CA SER A 397 2.57 -15.98 8.55
C SER A 397 2.11 -16.69 7.28
N ASP A 398 3.05 -17.33 6.61
CA ASP A 398 2.86 -18.31 5.51
C ASP A 398 3.30 -19.74 5.91
N LYS A 399 3.63 -19.99 7.19
CA LYS A 399 4.26 -21.22 7.66
C LYS A 399 3.30 -22.26 8.21
N PHE A 400 2.14 -21.85 8.72
CA PHE A 400 1.17 -22.77 9.32
C PHE A 400 0.27 -23.40 8.26
N ASN A 401 -0.14 -24.65 8.52
CA ASN A 401 -0.98 -25.41 7.59
C ASN A 401 -2.22 -25.96 8.33
N PRO A 402 -3.34 -25.20 8.32
CA PRO A 402 -4.57 -25.58 9.01
C PRO A 402 -5.17 -26.89 8.48
N ASP A 403 -4.99 -27.24 7.20
CA ASP A 403 -5.46 -28.51 6.62
C ASP A 403 -4.89 -29.75 7.35
N ASN A 404 -3.73 -29.61 7.99
CA ASN A 404 -3.10 -30.65 8.79
C ASN A 404 -3.37 -30.48 10.29
N GLY A 405 -4.20 -29.54 10.70
CA GLY A 405 -4.49 -29.23 12.09
C GLY A 405 -3.38 -28.41 12.80
N ASP A 406 -2.53 -27.76 12.03
CA ASP A 406 -1.45 -26.90 12.52
C ASP A 406 -1.92 -25.43 12.44
N TYR A 407 -2.62 -24.99 13.49
CA TYR A 407 -3.14 -23.64 13.61
C TYR A 407 -2.19 -22.73 14.35
N GLN A 408 -2.04 -21.51 13.86
CA GLN A 408 -1.16 -20.52 14.46
C GLN A 408 -1.70 -19.98 15.78
N ILE A 409 -2.99 -19.69 15.83
CA ILE A 409 -3.65 -19.21 17.05
C ILE A 409 -4.60 -20.28 17.56
N ASN A 410 -4.48 -20.61 18.84
CA ASN A 410 -5.29 -21.62 19.48
C ASN A 410 -5.96 -21.08 20.74
N PHE A 411 -7.28 -21.05 20.75
CA PHE A 411 -8.09 -20.77 21.93
C PHE A 411 -8.37 -22.09 22.67
N LYS A 412 -7.46 -22.50 23.56
CA LYS A 412 -7.49 -23.79 24.26
C LYS A 412 -8.28 -23.76 25.57
N GLY A 413 -8.54 -22.57 26.12
CA GLY A 413 -9.28 -22.38 27.36
C GLY A 413 -10.71 -22.92 27.32
N GLY A 414 -11.29 -23.30 28.46
CA GLY A 414 -12.70 -23.66 28.57
C GLY A 414 -13.60 -22.42 28.47
N GLY A 415 -14.87 -22.56 28.11
CA GLY A 415 -15.83 -21.56 27.67
C GLY A 415 -16.08 -20.31 28.53
N GLY A 416 -15.08 -19.56 28.91
CA GLY A 416 -15.19 -18.32 29.69
C GLY A 416 -14.14 -17.27 29.36
N MET A 417 -13.19 -17.58 28.47
CA MET A 417 -12.20 -16.61 28.00
C MET A 417 -12.90 -15.51 27.18
N THR A 418 -12.48 -14.28 27.41
CA THR A 418 -12.88 -13.12 26.60
C THR A 418 -11.70 -12.61 25.81
N PHE A 419 -11.90 -12.47 24.50
CA PHE A 419 -10.99 -11.78 23.59
C PHE A 419 -11.68 -10.50 23.09
N GLU A 420 -11.07 -9.37 23.38
CA GLU A 420 -11.51 -8.04 22.94
C GLU A 420 -10.42 -7.46 22.08
N GLY A 421 -10.63 -7.42 20.73
CA GLY A 421 -9.56 -6.95 19.90
C GLY A 421 -9.58 -7.38 18.45
N ALA A 422 -8.42 -7.26 17.82
CA ALA A 422 -8.19 -7.68 16.45
C ALA A 422 -7.00 -8.61 16.33
N ILE A 423 -7.08 -9.53 15.37
CA ILE A 423 -6.08 -10.55 15.10
C ILE A 423 -5.65 -10.50 13.64
N ILE A 424 -4.34 -10.51 13.41
CA ILE A 424 -3.74 -10.79 12.11
C ILE A 424 -2.90 -12.05 12.23
N ALA A 425 -3.29 -13.10 11.51
CA ALA A 425 -2.65 -14.40 11.58
C ALA A 425 -2.84 -15.21 10.30
N ASN A 426 -2.11 -16.33 10.17
CA ASN A 426 -2.36 -17.32 9.13
C ASN A 426 -3.64 -18.12 9.39
N SER A 427 -3.87 -18.55 10.64
CA SER A 427 -4.97 -19.45 10.97
C SER A 427 -5.36 -19.41 12.45
N ILE A 428 -6.65 -19.66 12.74
CA ILE A 428 -7.23 -19.55 14.09
C ILE A 428 -8.07 -20.79 14.40
N TYR A 429 -7.86 -21.39 15.57
CA TYR A 429 -8.63 -22.53 16.05
C TYR A 429 -9.33 -22.24 17.40
N PHE A 430 -10.64 -22.31 17.41
CA PHE A 430 -11.48 -22.21 18.61
C PHE A 430 -11.83 -23.61 19.13
N LYS A 431 -11.10 -24.09 20.13
CA LYS A 431 -11.37 -25.39 20.76
C LYS A 431 -12.66 -25.37 21.59
N SER A 432 -13.00 -24.24 22.16
CA SER A 432 -14.15 -24.03 23.06
C SER A 432 -14.86 -22.72 22.74
N ASN A 433 -16.01 -22.48 23.36
CA ASN A 433 -16.71 -21.21 23.21
C ASN A 433 -15.84 -20.08 23.84
N THR A 434 -15.34 -19.20 22.99
CA THR A 434 -14.64 -17.97 23.36
C THR A 434 -15.61 -16.81 23.19
N ASN A 435 -15.67 -15.90 24.15
CA ASN A 435 -16.39 -14.65 23.99
C ASN A 435 -15.50 -13.69 23.20
N TYR A 436 -15.71 -13.66 21.88
CA TYR A 436 -15.01 -12.73 21.01
C TYR A 436 -15.82 -11.44 20.90
N VAL A 437 -15.21 -10.33 21.26
CA VAL A 437 -15.83 -9.01 21.24
C VAL A 437 -15.07 -8.13 20.27
N GLU A 438 -15.71 -7.84 19.15
CA GLU A 438 -15.19 -6.84 18.24
C GLU A 438 -15.35 -5.45 18.84
N MET A 439 -14.28 -4.67 18.77
CA MET A 439 -14.32 -3.32 19.31
C MET A 439 -14.75 -2.32 18.22
N ALA A 440 -15.63 -1.41 18.57
CA ALA A 440 -15.99 -0.31 17.67
C ALA A 440 -14.80 0.64 17.50
N GLY A 441 -14.54 1.07 16.26
CA GLY A 441 -13.48 2.04 15.97
C GLY A 441 -12.21 1.44 15.35
N LEU A 442 -12.18 0.13 15.07
CA LEU A 442 -11.06 -0.50 14.35
C LEU A 442 -10.85 0.10 12.95
N GLU A 443 -11.93 0.50 12.27
CA GLU A 443 -11.88 1.13 10.95
C GLU A 443 -11.12 2.49 10.94
N ASP A 444 -11.02 3.13 12.10
CA ASP A 444 -10.38 4.44 12.28
C ASP A 444 -9.03 4.32 13.05
N SER A 445 -8.58 3.10 13.39
CA SER A 445 -7.34 2.91 14.16
C SER A 445 -6.12 3.01 13.24
N GLU A 446 -5.32 4.06 13.43
CA GLU A 446 -3.99 4.19 12.80
C GLU A 446 -2.95 3.55 13.74
N VAL A 447 -2.62 2.27 13.52
CA VAL A 447 -1.63 1.54 14.30
C VAL A 447 -0.36 1.37 13.48
N ASP A 448 0.74 1.94 13.97
CA ASP A 448 2.06 1.67 13.42
C ASP A 448 2.54 0.28 13.83
N VAL A 449 2.21 -0.74 13.00
CA VAL A 449 2.67 -2.13 13.19
C VAL A 449 4.19 -2.22 13.16
N ILE A 450 4.83 -1.32 12.40
CA ILE A 450 6.27 -1.26 12.23
C ILE A 450 6.77 0.00 12.91
N PRO A 451 7.58 -0.10 13.97
CA PRO A 451 8.07 1.06 14.69
C PRO A 451 8.91 1.98 13.80
N GLU A 452 8.92 3.28 14.12
CA GLU A 452 9.74 4.27 13.43
C GLU A 452 11.22 3.84 13.44
N GLY A 453 11.83 3.82 12.25
CA GLY A 453 13.22 3.39 12.06
C GLY A 453 13.41 1.92 11.68
N TYR A 454 12.36 1.10 11.77
CA TYR A 454 12.35 -0.30 11.34
C TYR A 454 11.53 -0.41 10.06
N GLU A 455 12.15 -0.90 8.99
CA GLU A 455 11.47 -1.06 7.72
C GLU A 455 11.20 -2.56 7.48
N PRO A 456 10.00 -2.94 7.01
CA PRO A 456 9.70 -4.33 6.74
C PRO A 456 10.59 -4.88 5.64
N ALA A 457 10.83 -6.17 5.69
CA ALA A 457 11.53 -6.88 4.63
C ALA A 457 10.82 -6.72 3.28
N PRO A 458 11.57 -6.55 2.19
CA PRO A 458 11.00 -6.46 0.85
C PRO A 458 10.42 -7.82 0.45
N GLN A 459 9.12 -7.83 0.12
CA GLN A 459 8.45 -9.02 -0.40
C GLN A 459 8.52 -9.09 -1.93
N LEU A 460 9.69 -8.92 -2.49
CA LEU A 460 9.91 -9.07 -3.91
C LEU A 460 10.89 -10.21 -4.17
N THR A 461 10.41 -11.27 -4.81
CA THR A 461 11.23 -12.44 -5.16
C THR A 461 11.79 -12.32 -6.57
N TYR A 462 11.01 -11.79 -7.50
CA TYR A 462 11.42 -11.70 -8.91
C TYR A 462 11.13 -10.31 -9.48
N LEU A 463 12.13 -9.78 -10.18
CA LEU A 463 12.01 -8.55 -10.94
C LEU A 463 12.22 -8.84 -12.43
N ASN A 464 11.18 -8.64 -13.23
CA ASN A 464 11.21 -8.73 -14.68
C ASN A 464 11.15 -7.34 -15.29
N LEU A 465 12.18 -6.93 -15.97
CA LEU A 465 12.23 -5.64 -16.64
C LEU A 465 12.36 -5.81 -18.15
N THR A 466 11.55 -5.09 -18.90
CA THR A 466 11.57 -5.11 -20.37
C THR A 466 11.44 -3.69 -20.90
N GLU A 467 12.40 -3.28 -21.72
CA GLU A 467 12.38 -2.02 -22.45
C GLU A 467 11.96 -2.26 -23.89
N TYR A 468 10.98 -1.49 -24.34
CA TYR A 468 10.50 -1.50 -25.73
C TYR A 468 10.80 -0.17 -26.38
N GLU A 469 11.37 -0.21 -27.57
CA GLU A 469 11.55 0.97 -28.40
C GLU A 469 10.51 0.98 -29.52
N ILE A 470 9.73 2.06 -29.60
CA ILE A 470 8.57 2.19 -30.46
C ILE A 470 8.78 3.31 -31.48
N GLU A 471 8.59 2.99 -32.75
CA GLU A 471 8.51 3.95 -33.86
C GLU A 471 7.05 4.20 -34.23
N ILE A 472 6.66 5.48 -34.34
CA ILE A 472 5.32 5.89 -34.81
C ILE A 472 5.49 6.67 -36.10
N LYS A 473 4.71 6.34 -37.14
CA LYS A 473 4.70 7.01 -38.44
C LYS A 473 3.31 7.51 -38.79
N ASN A 474 3.23 8.73 -39.34
CA ASN A 474 2.06 9.19 -40.03
C ASN A 474 2.00 8.48 -41.42
N ASP A 475 0.89 7.91 -41.80
CA ASP A 475 0.68 7.22 -43.07
C ASP A 475 0.25 8.19 -44.18
#